data_b2775f4afbab0203fd8dc19296ff99d4
#
_entry.id   b2775f4afbab0203fd8dc19296ff99d4
#
_cell.length_a   1.000
_cell.length_b   1.000
_cell.length_c   1.000
_cell.angle_alpha   90.00
_cell.angle_beta   90.00
_cell.angle_gamma   90.00
#
_symmetry.space_group_name_H-M   'P 1'
#
loop_
_entity.id
_entity.type
_entity.pdbx_description
1 polymer ?
#
loop_
_entity_poly.entity_id
_entity_poly.type
_entity_poly.pdbx_seq_one_letter_code
_entity_poly.pdbx_strand_id
1 'polypeptide(L)'
;MKLRFTIFLLIFSLLCTSLASCDSGTPAETTSGEIEATAITEAEETTEEITEAPETTEEEVKMTLRIGTYNIKHGAEANLDLKTIAKVITDANLDIVGIQEVDYRTKRSNGIDQPRMLAEAAGMPYYVFVRGIDYQGGQYGTLILSKYPIISSEVIPLESWDKEGRALGHAVIDVNGFQFDFFNTHLSYEDTTLRKEQFFQVSEKTDACQNFILTGDFNTADFTEFTILGANLINHAARWYPTFPGGNSAIDNIVYTDCFKELSSGTVTQSYSDHYMVWAEFEIN
;
A
#
# COMPACT_ATOMS: atom_id res chain seq x y z
N MET A 1 20.09 -29.52 -37.31
CA MET A 1 21.16 -29.71 -36.31
C MET A 1 20.51 -29.48 -34.94
N LYS A 2 20.24 -30.57 -34.21
CA LYS A 2 19.48 -30.51 -32.92
C LYS A 2 20.48 -30.35 -31.79
N LEU A 3 20.41 -29.25 -31.05
CA LEU A 3 21.21 -29.03 -29.85
C LEU A 3 20.39 -29.42 -28.64
N ARG A 4 20.84 -30.44 -27.90
CA ARG A 4 20.22 -30.90 -26.63
C ARG A 4 20.83 -30.09 -25.50
N PHE A 5 19.99 -29.43 -24.70
CA PHE A 5 20.39 -28.87 -23.41
C PHE A 5 20.11 -29.91 -22.30
N THR A 6 21.17 -30.25 -21.59
CA THR A 6 21.17 -31.16 -20.45
C THR A 6 20.99 -30.34 -19.17
N ILE A 7 19.92 -30.67 -18.43
CA ILE A 7 19.62 -30.08 -17.12
C ILE A 7 20.47 -30.80 -16.07
N PHE A 8 21.30 -30.07 -15.32
CA PHE A 8 21.99 -30.57 -14.14
C PHE A 8 21.16 -30.28 -12.89
N LEU A 9 20.68 -31.34 -12.26
CA LEU A 9 19.99 -31.28 -10.97
C LEU A 9 21.05 -31.47 -9.86
N LEU A 10 21.29 -30.45 -9.05
CA LEU A 10 22.15 -30.58 -7.85
C LEU A 10 21.26 -30.80 -6.64
N ILE A 11 21.32 -32.01 -6.09
CA ILE A 11 20.67 -32.37 -4.83
C ILE A 11 21.68 -32.11 -3.69
N PHE A 12 21.37 -31.20 -2.77
CA PHE A 12 22.12 -31.04 -1.53
C PHE A 12 21.37 -31.77 -0.42
N SER A 13 21.93 -32.88 0.05
CA SER A 13 21.48 -33.57 1.25
C SER A 13 22.21 -32.99 2.48
N LEU A 14 21.46 -32.50 3.47
CA LEU A 14 22.00 -32.10 4.75
C LEU A 14 21.70 -33.18 5.78
N LEU A 15 22.75 -33.75 6.31
CA LEU A 15 22.75 -34.75 7.38
C LEU A 15 22.51 -34.07 8.73
N CYS A 16 21.50 -34.54 9.47
CA CYS A 16 21.23 -34.12 10.85
C CYS A 16 21.86 -35.14 11.78
N THR A 17 22.83 -34.76 12.61
CA THR A 17 23.35 -35.58 13.71
C THR A 17 22.84 -35.04 15.02
N SER A 18 22.09 -35.89 15.72
CA SER A 18 21.65 -35.75 17.09
C SER A 18 22.77 -36.16 18.08
N LEU A 19 22.99 -35.41 19.14
CA LEU A 19 23.67 -35.86 20.34
C LEU A 19 22.83 -35.51 21.55
N ALA A 20 22.41 -36.58 22.23
CA ALA A 20 21.81 -36.56 23.55
C ALA A 20 22.91 -36.62 24.61
N SER A 21 22.71 -35.94 25.74
CA SER A 21 23.38 -36.31 27.01
C SER A 21 22.42 -36.05 28.15
N CYS A 22 22.19 -37.10 28.89
CA CYS A 22 21.53 -37.15 30.20
C CYS A 22 22.48 -36.66 31.28
N ASP A 23 21.98 -36.05 32.34
CA ASP A 23 22.38 -36.47 33.70
C ASP A 23 21.31 -36.13 34.75
N SER A 24 21.28 -36.97 35.72
CA SER A 24 20.36 -37.32 36.78
C SER A 24 20.53 -36.51 38.07
N GLY A 25 19.46 -36.45 38.89
CA GLY A 25 19.59 -36.03 40.28
C GLY A 25 18.26 -35.85 41.01
N THR A 26 17.77 -36.91 41.65
CA THR A 26 16.75 -36.96 42.71
C THR A 26 17.46 -37.23 44.07
N PRO A 27 16.78 -37.30 45.24
CA PRO A 27 15.69 -36.56 45.91
C PRO A 27 16.02 -36.19 47.39
N ALA A 28 15.10 -35.57 48.13
CA ALA A 28 14.89 -35.69 49.58
C ALA A 28 13.58 -34.97 49.93
N GLU A 29 12.60 -35.63 50.33
CA GLU A 29 12.02 -36.20 51.55
C GLU A 29 11.70 -35.22 52.69
N THR A 30 10.41 -35.26 53.01
CA THR A 30 9.65 -35.29 54.30
C THR A 30 9.67 -34.09 55.23
N THR A 31 8.47 -33.61 55.61
CA THR A 31 7.87 -33.97 56.94
C THR A 31 6.40 -33.50 57.01
N SER A 32 5.64 -34.40 57.62
CA SER A 32 4.29 -34.38 58.10
C SER A 32 4.05 -33.42 59.27
N GLY A 33 2.82 -32.92 59.40
CA GLY A 33 2.31 -32.28 60.61
C GLY A 33 0.76 -32.19 60.56
N GLU A 34 0.13 -33.24 61.09
CA GLU A 34 -1.30 -33.19 61.55
C GLU A 34 -1.43 -32.32 62.77
N ILE A 35 -2.55 -31.58 62.94
CA ILE A 35 -3.30 -31.44 64.17
C ILE A 35 -4.65 -30.78 63.89
N GLU A 36 -5.70 -31.55 64.18
CA GLU A 36 -6.97 -31.36 64.91
C GLU A 36 -7.98 -30.24 64.56
N ALA A 37 -9.18 -30.77 64.48
CA ALA A 37 -10.46 -30.13 64.35
C ALA A 37 -10.90 -29.39 65.62
N THR A 38 -11.65 -28.29 65.45
CA THR A 38 -12.73 -27.93 66.38
C THR A 38 -13.78 -27.02 65.72
N ALA A 39 -15.03 -27.55 65.83
CA ALA A 39 -16.31 -26.87 66.10
C ALA A 39 -16.87 -25.76 65.20
N ILE A 40 -17.92 -26.13 64.57
CA ILE A 40 -19.17 -25.55 64.10
C ILE A 40 -19.58 -24.24 64.81
N THR A 41 -19.85 -23.18 64.00
CA THR A 41 -20.89 -22.20 64.32
C THR A 41 -21.65 -21.80 63.03
N GLU A 42 -22.93 -22.03 63.01
CA GLU A 42 -23.88 -21.54 62.03
C GLU A 42 -23.80 -20.01 61.92
N ALA A 43 -23.74 -19.51 60.71
CA ALA A 43 -24.01 -18.10 60.37
C ALA A 43 -24.76 -18.05 59.07
N GLU A 44 -25.82 -17.27 59.11
CA GLU A 44 -26.89 -17.04 58.18
C GLU A 44 -26.46 -16.83 56.74
N GLU A 45 -27.21 -17.46 55.86
CA GLU A 45 -27.20 -17.32 54.42
C GLU A 45 -27.80 -15.97 54.02
N THR A 46 -26.99 -14.94 53.84
CA THR A 46 -27.38 -13.72 53.11
C THR A 46 -27.09 -13.93 51.64
N THR A 47 -28.15 -14.15 50.88
CA THR A 47 -28.17 -14.07 49.42
C THR A 47 -27.78 -12.66 48.97
N GLU A 48 -26.55 -12.41 48.66
CA GLU A 48 -26.15 -11.24 47.86
C GLU A 48 -26.55 -11.48 46.43
N GLU A 49 -27.51 -10.65 45.99
CA GLU A 49 -27.90 -10.51 44.60
C GLU A 49 -26.68 -10.02 43.80
N ILE A 50 -26.04 -10.93 43.03
CA ILE A 50 -24.96 -10.59 42.13
C ILE A 50 -25.57 -9.76 41.00
N THR A 51 -25.50 -8.43 41.12
CA THR A 51 -25.80 -7.50 40.05
C THR A 51 -24.67 -7.72 38.99
N GLU A 52 -25.01 -8.37 37.90
CA GLU A 52 -24.13 -8.43 36.72
C GLU A 52 -23.76 -6.99 36.32
N ALA A 53 -22.50 -6.67 36.38
CA ALA A 53 -21.94 -5.44 35.82
C ALA A 53 -22.28 -5.41 34.32
N PRO A 54 -22.69 -4.26 33.73
CA PRO A 54 -22.96 -4.18 32.32
C PRO A 54 -21.69 -4.56 31.58
N GLU A 55 -21.78 -5.58 30.73
CA GLU A 55 -20.77 -5.86 29.70
C GLU A 55 -20.62 -4.60 28.87
N THR A 56 -19.58 -3.83 29.13
CA THR A 56 -19.11 -2.80 28.20
C THR A 56 -18.54 -3.56 27.00
N THR A 57 -19.34 -3.73 25.97
CA THR A 57 -18.86 -4.04 24.64
C THR A 57 -17.94 -2.88 24.24
N GLU A 58 -16.64 -3.06 24.36
CA GLU A 58 -15.67 -2.20 23.69
C GLU A 58 -15.98 -2.33 22.19
N GLU A 59 -16.58 -1.28 21.61
CA GLU A 59 -16.66 -1.19 20.14
C GLU A 59 -15.21 -1.24 19.63
N GLU A 60 -14.87 -2.29 18.90
CA GLU A 60 -13.60 -2.37 18.19
C GLU A 60 -13.50 -1.14 17.28
N VAL A 61 -12.57 -0.24 17.59
CA VAL A 61 -12.29 0.93 16.76
C VAL A 61 -11.70 0.43 15.45
N LYS A 62 -12.56 0.33 14.45
CA LYS A 62 -12.15 -0.11 13.11
C LYS A 62 -11.21 0.90 12.50
N MET A 63 -10.08 0.44 12.03
CA MET A 63 -9.08 1.29 11.39
C MET A 63 -9.54 1.63 9.97
N THR A 64 -9.56 2.93 9.64
CA THR A 64 -9.87 3.41 8.29
C THR A 64 -8.68 4.12 7.67
N LEU A 65 -8.59 4.05 6.33
CA LEU A 65 -7.58 4.71 5.52
C LEU A 65 -8.22 5.41 4.33
N ARG A 66 -7.80 6.64 4.07
CA ARG A 66 -8.15 7.36 2.83
C ARG A 66 -6.95 7.39 1.90
N ILE A 67 -7.12 6.78 0.74
CA ILE A 67 -6.08 6.60 -0.28
C ILE A 67 -6.44 7.44 -1.51
N GLY A 68 -5.43 8.00 -2.17
CA GLY A 68 -5.61 8.74 -3.42
C GLY A 68 -4.63 8.33 -4.52
N THR A 69 -5.01 8.63 -5.76
CA THR A 69 -4.12 8.67 -6.92
C THR A 69 -4.34 9.96 -7.70
N TYR A 70 -3.25 10.63 -8.09
CA TYR A 70 -3.33 11.95 -8.71
C TYR A 70 -2.17 12.21 -9.69
N ASN A 71 -2.45 12.23 -10.98
CA ASN A 71 -1.52 12.75 -11.97
C ASN A 71 -1.55 14.28 -11.92
N ILE A 72 -0.41 14.92 -11.61
CA ILE A 72 -0.32 16.37 -11.39
C ILE A 72 0.24 17.16 -12.58
N LYS A 73 0.55 16.48 -13.70
CA LYS A 73 1.18 17.11 -14.88
C LYS A 73 2.34 18.03 -14.49
N HIS A 74 3.24 17.55 -13.66
CA HIS A 74 4.39 18.28 -13.09
C HIS A 74 4.06 19.69 -12.57
N GLY A 75 2.79 19.93 -12.21
CA GLY A 75 2.33 21.23 -11.72
C GLY A 75 2.10 22.29 -12.79
N ALA A 76 2.08 21.93 -14.08
CA ALA A 76 1.94 22.90 -15.18
C ALA A 76 0.65 23.71 -15.10
N GLU A 77 -0.49 23.06 -14.83
CA GLU A 77 -1.79 23.72 -14.76
C GLU A 77 -1.96 24.62 -13.52
N ALA A 78 -1.12 24.40 -12.50
CA ALA A 78 -1.03 25.24 -11.31
C ALA A 78 0.07 26.31 -11.41
N ASN A 79 0.69 26.53 -12.57
CA ASN A 79 1.86 27.39 -12.73
C ASN A 79 3.00 27.08 -11.73
N LEU A 80 3.22 25.80 -11.46
CA LEU A 80 4.18 25.26 -10.48
C LEU A 80 3.89 25.66 -9.03
N ASP A 81 2.68 26.10 -8.70
CA ASP A 81 2.26 26.31 -7.31
C ASP A 81 1.87 24.96 -6.66
N LEU A 82 2.88 24.30 -6.11
CA LEU A 82 2.73 23.00 -5.46
C LEU A 82 1.88 23.07 -4.18
N LYS A 83 1.72 24.23 -3.55
CA LYS A 83 0.82 24.38 -2.40
C LYS A 83 -0.64 24.25 -2.81
N THR A 84 -0.99 24.76 -3.97
CA THR A 84 -2.33 24.59 -4.54
C THR A 84 -2.61 23.13 -4.87
N ILE A 85 -1.64 22.40 -5.41
CA ILE A 85 -1.75 20.93 -5.65
C ILE A 85 -1.87 20.17 -4.32
N ALA A 86 -0.99 20.47 -3.36
CA ALA A 86 -1.03 19.85 -2.03
C ALA A 86 -2.36 20.13 -1.31
N LYS A 87 -2.97 21.29 -1.54
CA LYS A 87 -4.30 21.62 -0.99
C LYS A 87 -5.39 20.67 -1.48
N VAL A 88 -5.36 20.20 -2.71
CA VAL A 88 -6.30 19.17 -3.22
C VAL A 88 -6.18 17.89 -2.39
N ILE A 89 -4.95 17.48 -2.07
CA ILE A 89 -4.64 16.29 -1.27
C ILE A 89 -5.14 16.44 0.17
N THR A 90 -4.86 17.60 0.78
CA THR A 90 -5.25 17.88 2.17
C THR A 90 -6.76 18.07 2.33
N ASP A 91 -7.42 18.75 1.39
CA ASP A 91 -8.88 18.95 1.42
C ASP A 91 -9.64 17.61 1.26
N ALA A 92 -9.05 16.65 0.54
CA ALA A 92 -9.58 15.29 0.45
C ALA A 92 -9.27 14.42 1.68
N ASN A 93 -8.51 14.96 2.64
CA ASN A 93 -8.10 14.29 3.88
C ASN A 93 -7.44 12.93 3.62
N LEU A 94 -6.55 12.85 2.63
CA LEU A 94 -5.85 11.62 2.31
C LEU A 94 -4.82 11.26 3.38
N ASP A 95 -4.63 9.97 3.61
CA ASP A 95 -3.61 9.41 4.48
C ASP A 95 -2.38 8.96 3.70
N ILE A 96 -2.60 8.42 2.49
CA ILE A 96 -1.56 7.99 1.57
C ILE A 96 -2.01 8.37 0.15
N VAL A 97 -1.06 8.80 -0.69
CA VAL A 97 -1.37 9.13 -2.09
C VAL A 97 -0.22 8.74 -3.01
N GLY A 98 -0.58 8.10 -4.14
CA GLY A 98 0.30 7.93 -5.29
C GLY A 98 0.14 9.11 -6.24
N ILE A 99 1.23 9.75 -6.59
CA ILE A 99 1.24 10.92 -7.49
C ILE A 99 2.03 10.57 -8.74
N GLN A 100 1.50 10.91 -9.91
CA GLN A 100 2.17 10.68 -11.17
C GLN A 100 2.61 12.02 -11.78
N GLU A 101 3.55 11.95 -12.71
CA GLU A 101 4.14 13.10 -13.40
C GLU A 101 4.81 14.11 -12.46
N VAL A 102 5.71 13.61 -11.63
CA VAL A 102 6.45 14.44 -10.68
C VAL A 102 7.86 14.74 -11.22
N ASP A 103 8.23 15.99 -11.22
CA ASP A 103 9.57 16.45 -11.57
C ASP A 103 10.47 16.58 -10.34
N TYR A 104 11.70 16.07 -10.44
CA TYR A 104 12.76 16.33 -9.50
C TYR A 104 13.86 17.16 -10.16
N ARG A 105 13.88 18.46 -9.87
CA ARG A 105 14.88 19.41 -10.32
C ARG A 105 15.05 19.53 -11.84
N THR A 106 14.00 19.30 -12.62
CA THR A 106 14.04 19.48 -14.06
C THR A 106 14.08 20.96 -14.45
N LYS A 107 14.58 21.25 -15.65
CA LYS A 107 14.61 22.63 -16.16
C LYS A 107 13.21 23.19 -16.38
N ARG A 108 12.24 22.38 -16.87
CA ARG A 108 10.85 22.83 -17.08
C ARG A 108 10.15 23.25 -15.78
N SER A 109 10.55 22.64 -14.66
CA SER A 109 10.04 22.96 -13.32
C SER A 109 10.98 23.87 -12.53
N ASN A 110 11.80 24.69 -13.21
CA ASN A 110 12.70 25.68 -12.61
C ASN A 110 13.66 25.10 -11.56
N GLY A 111 14.06 23.83 -11.67
CA GLY A 111 14.94 23.16 -10.72
C GLY A 111 14.30 22.86 -9.36
N ILE A 112 12.96 22.92 -9.28
CA ILE A 112 12.20 22.65 -8.05
C ILE A 112 12.32 21.19 -7.65
N ASP A 113 12.47 20.94 -6.35
CA ASP A 113 12.37 19.63 -5.72
C ASP A 113 10.90 19.38 -5.38
N GLN A 114 10.10 18.95 -6.39
CA GLN A 114 8.66 18.75 -6.22
C GLN A 114 8.34 17.67 -5.17
N PRO A 115 9.02 16.52 -5.11
CA PRO A 115 8.77 15.50 -4.09
C PRO A 115 8.78 16.04 -2.68
N ARG A 116 9.86 16.72 -2.31
CA ARG A 116 10.00 17.32 -0.97
C ARG A 116 8.97 18.41 -0.70
N MET A 117 8.75 19.31 -1.67
CA MET A 117 7.81 20.42 -1.49
C MET A 117 6.36 19.95 -1.38
N LEU A 118 5.96 18.91 -2.13
CA LEU A 118 4.63 18.30 -2.01
C LEU A 118 4.47 17.63 -0.64
N ALA A 119 5.46 16.87 -0.19
CA ALA A 119 5.46 16.21 1.11
C ALA A 119 5.30 17.24 2.27
N GLU A 120 6.09 18.30 2.24
CA GLU A 120 6.03 19.40 3.22
C GLU A 120 4.65 20.11 3.17
N ALA A 121 4.17 20.47 1.99
CA ALA A 121 2.93 21.23 1.82
C ALA A 121 1.67 20.38 2.14
N ALA A 122 1.70 19.08 1.89
CA ALA A 122 0.62 18.16 2.22
C ALA A 122 0.64 17.67 3.67
N GLY A 123 1.71 17.97 4.43
CA GLY A 123 1.87 17.46 5.80
C GLY A 123 2.06 15.94 5.85
N MET A 124 2.64 15.36 4.81
CA MET A 124 2.93 13.93 4.68
C MET A 124 4.44 13.69 4.75
N PRO A 125 5.01 13.41 5.95
CA PRO A 125 6.45 13.45 6.17
C PRO A 125 7.22 12.28 5.54
N TYR A 126 6.52 11.19 5.21
CA TYR A 126 7.13 10.02 4.61
C TYR A 126 6.87 10.01 3.11
N TYR A 127 7.92 9.89 2.30
CA TYR A 127 7.75 9.86 0.86
C TYR A 127 8.84 9.07 0.14
N VAL A 128 8.50 8.57 -1.04
CA VAL A 128 9.41 7.87 -1.96
C VAL A 128 9.24 8.46 -3.35
N PHE A 129 10.30 9.08 -3.89
CA PHE A 129 10.33 9.46 -5.28
C PHE A 129 10.76 8.27 -6.14
N VAL A 130 9.95 7.95 -7.13
CA VAL A 130 10.11 6.82 -8.04
C VAL A 130 10.57 7.35 -9.39
N ARG A 131 11.88 7.31 -9.64
CA ARG A 131 12.45 7.77 -10.89
C ARG A 131 12.05 6.85 -12.05
N GLY A 132 11.41 7.40 -13.08
CA GLY A 132 11.20 6.77 -14.37
C GLY A 132 12.37 7.05 -15.32
N ILE A 133 12.70 8.34 -15.52
CA ILE A 133 13.75 8.78 -16.44
C ILE A 133 14.57 9.95 -15.87
N ASP A 134 15.77 10.16 -16.46
CA ASP A 134 16.48 11.44 -16.39
C ASP A 134 15.88 12.39 -17.43
N TYR A 135 15.53 13.59 -17.02
CA TYR A 135 14.84 14.53 -17.89
C TYR A 135 15.28 15.97 -17.65
N GLN A 136 15.69 16.66 -18.70
CA GLN A 136 16.06 18.09 -18.68
C GLN A 136 17.01 18.49 -17.52
N GLY A 137 18.02 17.66 -17.24
CA GLY A 137 19.02 17.92 -16.21
C GLY A 137 18.59 17.58 -14.77
N GLY A 138 17.38 17.06 -14.62
CA GLY A 138 16.85 16.49 -13.40
C GLY A 138 16.26 15.10 -13.64
N GLN A 139 15.21 14.74 -12.94
CA GLN A 139 14.52 13.45 -13.04
C GLN A 139 13.01 13.66 -13.12
N TYR A 140 12.31 12.69 -13.71
CA TYR A 140 10.87 12.64 -13.82
C TYR A 140 10.36 11.24 -13.50
N GLY A 141 9.21 11.17 -12.84
CA GLY A 141 8.64 9.90 -12.44
C GLY A 141 7.37 10.04 -11.61
N THR A 142 7.24 9.19 -10.61
CA THR A 142 6.09 9.18 -9.70
C THR A 142 6.53 9.37 -8.25
N LEU A 143 5.57 9.57 -7.35
CA LEU A 143 5.83 9.84 -5.95
C LEU A 143 4.79 9.12 -5.09
N ILE A 144 5.22 8.52 -3.99
CA ILE A 144 4.36 8.04 -2.91
C ILE A 144 4.51 9.02 -1.75
N LEU A 145 3.40 9.54 -1.24
CA LEU A 145 3.35 10.32 0.00
C LEU A 145 2.52 9.58 1.06
N SER A 146 2.97 9.62 2.30
CA SER A 146 2.27 8.96 3.42
C SER A 146 2.35 9.80 4.69
N LYS A 147 1.25 9.83 5.47
CA LYS A 147 1.25 10.28 6.86
C LYS A 147 1.89 9.24 7.79
N TYR A 148 1.92 7.97 7.37
CA TYR A 148 2.41 6.84 8.15
C TYR A 148 3.84 6.45 7.75
N PRO A 149 4.60 5.84 8.66
CA PRO A 149 5.97 5.40 8.38
C PRO A 149 6.08 4.47 7.17
N ILE A 150 7.03 4.76 6.28
CA ILE A 150 7.47 3.87 5.23
C ILE A 150 8.66 3.06 5.78
N ILE A 151 8.45 1.74 5.96
CA ILE A 151 9.42 0.84 6.57
C ILE A 151 10.51 0.43 5.58
N SER A 152 10.11 0.21 4.34
CA SER A 152 11.03 -0.08 3.24
C SER A 152 10.43 0.41 1.92
N SER A 153 11.30 0.60 0.91
CA SER A 153 10.85 0.97 -0.43
C SER A 153 11.78 0.45 -1.50
N GLU A 154 11.24 0.25 -2.69
CA GLU A 154 11.95 -0.17 -3.88
C GLU A 154 11.46 0.61 -5.10
N VAL A 155 12.35 0.90 -6.05
CA VAL A 155 12.04 1.43 -7.38
C VAL A 155 12.30 0.33 -8.40
N ILE A 156 11.25 -0.15 -9.05
CA ILE A 156 11.29 -1.28 -9.97
C ILE A 156 11.12 -0.75 -11.39
N PRO A 157 12.16 -0.72 -12.22
CA PRO A 157 12.04 -0.33 -13.63
C PRO A 157 11.09 -1.27 -14.37
N LEU A 158 10.18 -0.70 -15.16
CA LEU A 158 9.30 -1.46 -16.04
C LEU A 158 9.85 -1.46 -17.47
N GLU A 159 9.52 -2.49 -18.23
CA GLU A 159 9.85 -2.55 -19.65
C GLU A 159 9.33 -1.29 -20.37
N SER A 160 10.14 -0.69 -21.21
CA SER A 160 9.81 0.58 -21.86
C SER A 160 10.22 0.64 -23.33
N TRP A 161 10.96 -0.38 -23.82
CA TRP A 161 11.49 -0.47 -25.19
C TRP A 161 12.18 0.84 -25.62
N ASP A 162 11.69 1.48 -26.69
CA ASP A 162 12.14 2.77 -27.20
C ASP A 162 11.24 3.95 -26.74
N LYS A 163 10.33 3.71 -25.79
CA LYS A 163 9.35 4.67 -25.25
C LYS A 163 9.85 5.32 -23.98
N GLU A 164 9.02 6.19 -23.40
CA GLU A 164 9.31 6.82 -22.12
C GLU A 164 9.46 5.78 -21.01
N GLY A 165 10.58 5.84 -20.30
CA GLY A 165 10.86 4.91 -19.20
C GLY A 165 9.84 5.01 -18.07
N ARG A 166 9.33 3.86 -17.66
CA ARG A 166 8.34 3.72 -16.57
C ARG A 166 8.94 2.94 -15.42
N ALA A 167 8.37 3.14 -14.24
CA ALA A 167 8.76 2.40 -13.05
C ALA A 167 7.55 2.16 -12.15
N LEU A 168 7.60 1.07 -11.41
CA LEU A 168 6.70 0.78 -10.30
C LEU A 168 7.41 1.19 -9.00
N GLY A 169 6.80 2.08 -8.24
CA GLY A 169 7.20 2.36 -6.87
C GLY A 169 6.56 1.37 -5.93
N HIS A 170 7.33 0.81 -5.03
CA HIS A 170 6.88 -0.06 -3.97
C HIS A 170 7.30 0.50 -2.62
N ALA A 171 6.40 0.51 -1.65
CA ALA A 171 6.64 0.91 -0.27
C ALA A 171 5.89 -0.01 0.69
N VAL A 172 6.55 -0.50 1.72
CA VAL A 172 5.87 -1.14 2.86
C VAL A 172 5.53 -0.05 3.85
N ILE A 173 4.25 0.13 4.14
CA ILE A 173 3.73 1.18 5.02
C ILE A 173 3.19 0.56 6.31
N ASP A 174 3.55 1.14 7.45
CA ASP A 174 3.06 0.72 8.78
C ASP A 174 1.99 1.68 9.28
N VAL A 175 0.76 1.20 9.35
CA VAL A 175 -0.38 1.95 9.88
C VAL A 175 -0.72 1.41 11.26
N ASN A 176 -0.10 1.98 12.29
CA ASN A 176 -0.34 1.61 13.69
C ASN A 176 -0.15 0.11 13.97
N GLY A 177 0.85 -0.52 13.35
CA GLY A 177 1.18 -1.95 13.47
C GLY A 177 0.59 -2.84 12.39
N PHE A 178 -0.33 -2.35 11.55
CA PHE A 178 -0.77 -3.04 10.34
C PHE A 178 0.16 -2.66 9.17
N GLN A 179 0.90 -3.63 8.65
CA GLN A 179 1.80 -3.43 7.52
C GLN A 179 1.20 -3.98 6.24
N PHE A 180 1.31 -3.21 5.16
CA PHE A 180 0.87 -3.61 3.83
C PHE A 180 1.75 -3.01 2.75
N ASP A 181 1.65 -3.58 1.54
CA ASP A 181 2.40 -3.16 0.38
C ASP A 181 1.63 -2.08 -0.40
N PHE A 182 2.25 -0.92 -0.57
CA PHE A 182 1.69 0.17 -1.36
C PHE A 182 2.50 0.36 -2.63
N PHE A 183 1.81 0.34 -3.76
CA PHE A 183 2.42 0.53 -5.08
C PHE A 183 1.90 1.80 -5.75
N ASN A 184 2.75 2.43 -6.57
CA ASN A 184 2.36 3.53 -7.44
C ASN A 184 3.09 3.45 -8.77
N THR A 185 2.34 3.65 -9.88
CA THR A 185 2.90 3.57 -11.22
C THR A 185 2.30 4.61 -12.17
N HIS A 186 2.92 4.76 -13.34
CA HIS A 186 2.40 5.47 -14.50
C HIS A 186 2.77 4.64 -15.73
N LEU A 187 1.78 3.92 -16.31
CA LEU A 187 2.02 3.01 -17.41
C LEU A 187 2.07 3.71 -18.77
N SER A 188 2.52 3.00 -19.81
CA SER A 188 2.64 3.56 -21.15
C SER A 188 1.29 3.87 -21.78
N TYR A 189 1.15 5.09 -22.33
CA TYR A 189 0.05 5.45 -23.20
C TYR A 189 0.36 5.18 -24.68
N GLU A 190 1.64 5.01 -25.02
CA GLU A 190 2.15 5.04 -26.37
C GLU A 190 1.90 3.73 -27.13
N ASP A 191 1.90 2.59 -26.40
CA ASP A 191 1.74 1.27 -27.00
C ASP A 191 0.98 0.31 -26.07
N THR A 192 -0.11 -0.25 -26.56
CA THR A 192 -0.97 -1.16 -25.79
C THR A 192 -0.27 -2.49 -25.48
N THR A 193 0.61 -2.98 -26.37
CA THR A 193 1.36 -4.23 -26.13
C THR A 193 2.40 -4.03 -25.04
N LEU A 194 3.10 -2.91 -25.08
CA LEU A 194 4.03 -2.51 -24.02
C LEU A 194 3.32 -2.36 -22.68
N ARG A 195 2.15 -1.70 -22.67
CA ARG A 195 1.37 -1.54 -21.44
C ARG A 195 0.92 -2.88 -20.85
N LYS A 196 0.53 -3.84 -21.68
CA LYS A 196 0.21 -5.20 -21.22
C LYS A 196 1.41 -5.91 -20.61
N GLU A 197 2.60 -5.74 -21.18
CA GLU A 197 3.84 -6.24 -20.61
C GLU A 197 4.13 -5.59 -19.25
N GLN A 198 3.90 -4.28 -19.13
CA GLN A 198 4.03 -3.56 -17.86
C GLN A 198 3.01 -4.05 -16.81
N PHE A 199 1.75 -4.31 -17.21
CA PHE A 199 0.76 -4.93 -16.32
C PHE A 199 1.22 -6.32 -15.83
N PHE A 200 1.81 -7.12 -16.72
CA PHE A 200 2.37 -8.41 -16.33
C PHE A 200 3.50 -8.26 -15.30
N GLN A 201 4.45 -7.35 -15.52
CA GLN A 201 5.53 -7.08 -14.56
C GLN A 201 5.01 -6.54 -13.21
N VAL A 202 3.96 -5.71 -13.23
CA VAL A 202 3.27 -5.26 -12.01
C VAL A 202 2.63 -6.44 -11.29
N SER A 203 1.94 -7.35 -12.02
CA SER A 203 1.31 -8.52 -11.41
C SER A 203 2.33 -9.46 -10.75
N GLU A 204 3.50 -9.67 -11.35
CA GLU A 204 4.57 -10.47 -10.74
C GLU A 204 5.02 -9.91 -9.36
N LYS A 205 4.91 -8.60 -9.15
CA LYS A 205 5.23 -7.96 -7.87
C LYS A 205 4.08 -8.01 -6.88
N THR A 206 2.86 -7.75 -7.34
CA THR A 206 1.67 -7.77 -6.48
C THR A 206 1.27 -9.18 -6.07
N ASP A 207 1.48 -10.20 -6.90
CA ASP A 207 1.22 -11.62 -6.58
C ASP A 207 2.09 -12.14 -5.42
N ALA A 208 3.23 -11.50 -5.15
CA ALA A 208 4.08 -11.81 -4.01
C ALA A 208 3.57 -11.23 -2.68
N CYS A 209 2.55 -10.35 -2.73
CA CYS A 209 2.03 -9.61 -1.58
C CYS A 209 0.67 -10.15 -1.16
N GLN A 210 0.47 -10.31 0.16
CA GLN A 210 -0.83 -10.75 0.69
C GLN A 210 -1.85 -9.59 0.70
N ASN A 211 -1.40 -8.43 1.15
CA ASN A 211 -2.22 -7.24 1.32
C ASN A 211 -1.57 -6.07 0.58
N PHE A 212 -2.22 -5.58 -0.47
CA PHE A 212 -1.68 -4.45 -1.20
C PHE A 212 -2.74 -3.45 -1.66
N ILE A 213 -2.29 -2.20 -1.85
CA ILE A 213 -2.97 -1.17 -2.62
C ILE A 213 -2.01 -0.71 -3.73
N LEU A 214 -2.50 -0.66 -4.97
CA LEU A 214 -1.78 -0.14 -6.12
C LEU A 214 -2.54 1.06 -6.68
N THR A 215 -1.87 2.19 -6.77
CA THR A 215 -2.38 3.42 -7.37
C THR A 215 -1.67 3.73 -8.67
N GLY A 216 -2.31 4.46 -9.57
CA GLY A 216 -1.62 4.88 -10.78
C GLY A 216 -2.50 5.54 -11.82
N ASP A 217 -1.81 6.19 -12.77
CA ASP A 217 -2.31 6.46 -14.11
C ASP A 217 -1.93 5.27 -14.98
N PHE A 218 -2.92 4.43 -15.29
CA PHE A 218 -2.70 3.21 -16.06
C PHE A 218 -2.81 3.44 -17.57
N ASN A 219 -3.16 4.67 -17.99
CA ASN A 219 -3.33 5.05 -19.39
C ASN A 219 -4.27 4.13 -20.19
N THR A 220 -5.25 3.51 -19.49
CA THR A 220 -6.27 2.67 -20.09
C THR A 220 -7.60 2.80 -19.34
N ALA A 221 -8.69 2.82 -20.07
CA ALA A 221 -10.05 2.63 -19.58
C ALA A 221 -10.61 1.25 -19.96
N ASP A 222 -9.79 0.37 -20.51
CA ASP A 222 -10.12 -1.04 -20.71
C ASP A 222 -9.87 -1.82 -19.41
N PHE A 223 -10.91 -1.94 -18.59
CA PHE A 223 -10.83 -2.63 -17.31
C PHE A 223 -10.47 -4.12 -17.43
N THR A 224 -10.50 -4.70 -18.64
CA THR A 224 -10.05 -6.08 -18.85
C THR A 224 -8.53 -6.22 -18.72
N GLU A 225 -7.76 -5.14 -18.94
CA GLU A 225 -6.31 -5.15 -18.73
C GLU A 225 -5.93 -5.38 -17.26
N PHE A 226 -6.81 -4.98 -16.32
CA PHE A 226 -6.59 -5.15 -14.87
C PHE A 226 -6.84 -6.57 -14.37
N THR A 227 -7.47 -7.45 -15.16
CA THR A 227 -7.83 -8.82 -14.70
C THR A 227 -6.63 -9.65 -14.28
N ILE A 228 -5.45 -9.36 -14.83
CA ILE A 228 -4.21 -10.03 -14.46
C ILE A 228 -3.78 -9.76 -13.00
N LEU A 229 -4.24 -8.65 -12.40
CA LEU A 229 -3.88 -8.27 -11.03
C LEU A 229 -4.68 -9.04 -9.97
N GLY A 230 -5.76 -9.75 -10.35
CA GLY A 230 -6.56 -10.59 -9.44
C GLY A 230 -7.12 -9.85 -8.22
N ALA A 231 -7.37 -8.53 -8.30
CA ALA A 231 -7.72 -7.67 -7.19
C ALA A 231 -8.94 -6.79 -7.51
N ASN A 232 -9.48 -6.09 -6.51
CA ASN A 232 -10.60 -5.18 -6.65
C ASN A 232 -10.17 -3.83 -7.24
N LEU A 233 -11.09 -3.13 -7.88
CA LEU A 233 -10.87 -1.84 -8.53
C LEU A 233 -11.87 -0.80 -8.05
N ILE A 234 -11.43 0.43 -7.85
CA ILE A 234 -12.33 1.57 -7.62
C ILE A 234 -13.05 1.94 -8.93
N ASN A 235 -12.33 2.11 -10.02
CA ASN A 235 -12.92 2.27 -11.36
C ASN A 235 -13.01 0.91 -12.06
N HIS A 236 -14.23 0.49 -12.41
CA HIS A 236 -14.50 -0.77 -13.10
C HIS A 236 -15.73 -0.66 -14.02
N ALA A 237 -16.00 -1.66 -14.83
CA ALA A 237 -17.04 -1.63 -15.87
C ALA A 237 -18.45 -1.25 -15.38
N ALA A 238 -18.81 -1.59 -14.14
CA ALA A 238 -20.12 -1.29 -13.56
C ALA A 238 -20.17 0.08 -12.86
N ARG A 239 -19.03 0.65 -12.51
CA ARG A 239 -18.90 1.95 -11.83
C ARG A 239 -17.55 2.56 -12.17
N TRP A 240 -17.55 3.76 -12.71
CA TRP A 240 -16.32 4.51 -12.94
C TRP A 240 -16.53 6.00 -12.79
N TYR A 241 -15.47 6.70 -12.45
CA TYR A 241 -15.42 8.14 -12.33
C TYR A 241 -14.52 8.68 -13.45
N PRO A 242 -14.90 9.73 -14.18
CA PRO A 242 -13.99 10.37 -15.14
C PRO A 242 -12.77 10.90 -14.39
N THR A 243 -11.59 10.52 -14.84
CA THR A 243 -10.32 10.99 -14.28
C THR A 243 -9.53 11.82 -15.27
N PHE A 244 -9.79 11.64 -16.56
CA PHE A 244 -9.23 12.44 -17.64
C PHE A 244 -10.39 13.14 -18.41
N PRO A 245 -10.80 14.35 -17.97
CA PRO A 245 -12.01 15.00 -18.48
C PRO A 245 -11.93 15.35 -19.97
N GLY A 246 -10.74 15.65 -20.50
CA GLY A 246 -10.54 15.89 -21.93
C GLY A 246 -10.96 14.72 -22.83
N GLY A 247 -10.84 13.48 -22.35
CA GLY A 247 -11.25 12.24 -23.02
C GLY A 247 -12.51 11.61 -22.43
N ASN A 248 -13.11 12.18 -21.38
CA ASN A 248 -14.19 11.56 -20.60
C ASN A 248 -13.86 10.10 -20.27
N SER A 249 -12.67 9.86 -19.73
CA SER A 249 -12.06 8.54 -19.54
C SER A 249 -11.63 8.33 -18.09
N ALA A 250 -11.68 7.09 -17.61
CA ALA A 250 -11.23 6.67 -16.29
C ALA A 250 -9.90 5.90 -16.43
N ILE A 251 -8.80 6.63 -16.61
CA ILE A 251 -7.48 6.05 -16.85
C ILE A 251 -6.63 5.95 -15.58
N ASP A 252 -7.05 6.63 -14.51
CA ASP A 252 -6.45 6.53 -13.18
C ASP A 252 -7.30 5.58 -12.32
N ASN A 253 -6.66 4.79 -11.47
CA ASN A 253 -7.35 3.80 -10.66
C ASN A 253 -6.64 3.52 -9.33
N ILE A 254 -7.41 2.95 -8.39
CA ILE A 254 -6.91 2.33 -7.16
C ILE A 254 -7.32 0.86 -7.19
N VAL A 255 -6.34 -0.02 -7.13
CA VAL A 255 -6.47 -1.48 -7.09
C VAL A 255 -6.17 -1.94 -5.67
N TYR A 256 -6.95 -2.87 -5.12
CA TYR A 256 -6.81 -3.27 -3.72
C TYR A 256 -7.23 -4.72 -3.45
N THR A 257 -6.61 -5.35 -2.46
CA THR A 257 -6.93 -6.71 -2.00
C THR A 257 -8.10 -6.72 -1.01
N ASP A 258 -8.66 -7.90 -0.75
CA ASP A 258 -9.88 -8.10 0.06
C ASP A 258 -9.76 -7.70 1.55
N CYS A 259 -8.53 -7.52 2.07
CA CYS A 259 -8.34 -7.00 3.42
C CYS A 259 -8.78 -5.54 3.57
N PHE A 260 -8.89 -4.81 2.45
CA PHE A 260 -9.39 -3.44 2.39
C PHE A 260 -10.85 -3.43 1.94
N LYS A 261 -11.75 -3.14 2.85
CA LYS A 261 -13.17 -3.01 2.52
C LYS A 261 -13.49 -1.56 2.14
N GLU A 262 -13.86 -1.33 0.89
CA GLU A 262 -14.28 0.01 0.44
C GLU A 262 -15.50 0.49 1.22
N LEU A 263 -15.41 1.66 1.83
CA LEU A 263 -16.50 2.37 2.48
C LEU A 263 -17.10 3.44 1.58
N SER A 264 -16.25 4.19 0.90
CA SER A 264 -16.65 5.25 -0.01
C SER A 264 -15.53 5.56 -1.02
N SER A 265 -15.89 6.09 -2.17
CA SER A 265 -14.92 6.52 -3.19
C SER A 265 -15.47 7.65 -4.07
N GLY A 266 -14.60 8.32 -4.80
CA GLY A 266 -15.00 9.39 -5.71
C GLY A 266 -13.82 10.08 -6.37
N THR A 267 -14.12 11.22 -7.04
CA THR A 267 -13.12 12.08 -7.65
C THR A 267 -13.19 13.49 -7.10
N VAL A 268 -12.04 14.18 -7.08
CA VAL A 268 -11.97 15.63 -6.89
C VAL A 268 -11.82 16.28 -8.25
N THR A 269 -12.89 16.92 -8.73
CA THR A 269 -12.95 17.52 -10.06
C THR A 269 -12.29 18.90 -10.15
N GLN A 270 -12.07 19.57 -9.04
CA GLN A 270 -11.27 20.80 -8.98
C GLN A 270 -9.82 20.40 -8.76
N SER A 271 -9.16 20.03 -9.83
CA SER A 271 -7.81 19.49 -9.79
C SER A 271 -6.83 20.42 -10.42
N TYR A 272 -6.11 21.12 -10.28
CA TYR A 272 -5.10 21.94 -10.97
C TYR A 272 -4.15 21.09 -11.85
N SER A 273 -4.76 20.16 -12.58
CA SER A 273 -4.16 19.22 -13.52
C SER A 273 -5.16 18.93 -14.64
N ASP A 274 -4.73 18.33 -15.74
CA ASP A 274 -5.61 17.75 -16.75
C ASP A 274 -6.22 16.39 -16.34
N HIS A 275 -5.84 15.90 -15.14
CA HIS A 275 -6.48 14.77 -14.47
C HIS A 275 -7.27 15.20 -13.23
N TYR A 276 -8.30 14.44 -12.92
CA TYR A 276 -9.00 14.49 -11.64
C TYR A 276 -8.41 13.48 -10.68
N MET A 277 -8.23 13.87 -9.42
CA MET A 277 -7.76 12.96 -8.38
C MET A 277 -8.85 11.94 -8.02
N VAL A 278 -8.52 10.66 -8.01
CA VAL A 278 -9.39 9.59 -7.47
C VAL A 278 -9.03 9.35 -6.03
N TRP A 279 -10.04 9.12 -5.19
CA TRP A 279 -9.85 8.74 -3.81
C TRP A 279 -10.79 7.60 -3.40
N ALA A 280 -10.39 6.85 -2.40
CA ALA A 280 -11.20 5.84 -1.74
C ALA A 280 -10.91 5.81 -0.24
N GLU A 281 -11.93 5.50 0.54
CA GLU A 281 -11.85 5.26 1.98
C GLU A 281 -12.10 3.77 2.24
N PHE A 282 -11.19 3.17 2.98
CA PHE A 282 -11.20 1.75 3.29
C PHE A 282 -11.28 1.51 4.79
N GLU A 283 -12.04 0.49 5.19
CA GLU A 283 -11.91 -0.18 6.48
C GLU A 283 -10.91 -1.33 6.31
N ILE A 284 -9.97 -1.47 7.24
CA ILE A 284 -9.03 -2.59 7.28
C ILE A 284 -9.70 -3.72 8.08
N ASN A 285 -9.81 -4.91 7.45
CA ASN A 285 -10.40 -6.11 8.05
C ASN A 285 -9.36 -6.98 8.76
#